data_ebb02779f013f64316066c8aacdf1955
#
_entry.id   ebb02779f013f64316066c8aacdf1955
#
_cell.length_a   1.000
_cell.length_b   1.000
_cell.length_c   1.000
_cell.angle_alpha   90.00
_cell.angle_beta   90.00
_cell.angle_gamma   90.00
#
_symmetry.space_group_name_H-M   'P 1'
#
loop_
_entity.id
_entity.type
_entity.pdbx_description
1 polymer ?
#
loop_
_entity_poly.entity_id
_entity_poly.type
_entity_poly.pdbx_seq_one_letter_code
_entity_poly.pdbx_strand_id
1 'polypeptide(L)'
;MKYLLSTLLTIAPLLLKAQEVPFPINENGSIEYTEVVQVDSVSEQQLYSRARLFVANAFKSATDVTQLEDAATFTLVTKGNLPRFYSNPFNKTQGGYVSFKFTVQCRPGRYKYSVTDLIHKQSAVSTIHDSGGVLTNEVPDCGRLNLPLKSWKRIKVQTDHDIHLFIDELKQTMAGKADFSGNDNW
;
A
#
# COMPACT_ATOMS: atom_id res chain seq x y z
N MET A 1 6.66 -41.51 -56.33
CA MET A 1 6.10 -41.54 -54.98
C MET A 1 6.71 -40.38 -54.21
N LYS A 2 5.91 -39.29 -54.04
CA LYS A 2 6.34 -38.06 -53.35
C LYS A 2 5.58 -38.03 -52.01
N TYR A 3 6.28 -38.16 -50.88
CA TYR A 3 5.72 -38.05 -49.57
C TYR A 3 5.68 -36.57 -49.16
N LEU A 4 4.51 -35.97 -49.07
CA LEU A 4 4.26 -34.65 -48.50
C LEU A 4 4.20 -34.84 -46.98
N LEU A 5 5.24 -34.42 -46.28
CA LEU A 5 5.25 -34.31 -44.84
C LEU A 5 4.55 -33.02 -44.41
N SER A 6 3.29 -33.14 -43.96
CA SER A 6 2.52 -32.06 -43.40
C SER A 6 2.93 -31.89 -41.91
N THR A 7 3.75 -30.86 -41.63
CA THR A 7 4.09 -30.45 -40.27
C THR A 7 2.92 -29.68 -39.67
N LEU A 8 2.17 -30.34 -38.78
CA LEU A 8 1.11 -29.72 -37.99
C LEU A 8 1.75 -28.89 -36.85
N LEU A 9 1.81 -27.56 -37.08
CA LEU A 9 2.30 -26.59 -36.09
C LEU A 9 1.22 -26.41 -35.01
N THR A 10 1.36 -27.08 -33.88
CA THR A 10 0.48 -26.91 -32.71
C THR A 10 0.82 -25.58 -32.01
N ILE A 11 0.01 -24.56 -32.24
CA ILE A 11 0.03 -23.31 -31.49
C ILE A 11 -0.56 -23.61 -30.11
N ALA A 12 0.28 -23.83 -29.10
CA ALA A 12 -0.17 -23.87 -27.72
C ALA A 12 -0.62 -22.46 -27.29
N PRO A 13 -1.87 -22.30 -26.79
CA PRO A 13 -2.29 -21.01 -26.26
C PRO A 13 -1.48 -20.74 -24.99
N LEU A 14 -0.61 -19.74 -25.02
CA LEU A 14 -0.03 -19.13 -23.84
C LEU A 14 -1.17 -18.50 -23.04
N LEU A 15 -1.67 -19.22 -22.07
CA LEU A 15 -2.56 -18.69 -21.04
C LEU A 15 -1.78 -17.65 -20.25
N LEU A 16 -1.87 -16.38 -20.66
CA LEU A 16 -1.49 -15.25 -19.83
C LEU A 16 -2.40 -15.30 -18.59
N LYS A 17 -1.91 -15.93 -17.54
CA LYS A 17 -2.50 -15.77 -16.20
C LYS A 17 -2.38 -14.28 -15.89
N ALA A 18 -3.53 -13.59 -15.89
CA ALA A 18 -3.60 -12.25 -15.34
C ALA A 18 -3.03 -12.30 -13.94
N GLN A 19 -1.93 -11.60 -13.69
CA GLN A 19 -1.27 -11.55 -12.39
C GLN A 19 -2.30 -11.01 -11.39
N GLU A 20 -2.85 -11.89 -10.56
CA GLU A 20 -3.57 -11.48 -9.35
C GLU A 20 -2.52 -10.87 -8.43
N VAL A 21 -2.85 -9.74 -7.82
CA VAL A 21 -1.97 -9.13 -6.81
C VAL A 21 -1.98 -10.06 -5.60
N PRO A 22 -0.86 -10.68 -5.24
CA PRO A 22 -0.81 -11.58 -4.09
C PRO A 22 -0.71 -10.73 -2.82
N PHE A 23 -1.81 -10.10 -2.41
CA PHE A 23 -1.83 -9.45 -1.11
C PHE A 23 -1.52 -10.44 0.01
N PRO A 24 -0.71 -10.04 1.01
CA PRO A 24 -0.54 -10.86 2.21
C PRO A 24 -1.85 -10.90 2.98
N ILE A 25 -2.42 -12.10 3.12
CA ILE A 25 -3.69 -12.33 3.80
C ILE A 25 -3.41 -12.98 5.15
N ASN A 26 -3.92 -12.39 6.23
CA ASN A 26 -3.84 -12.95 7.57
C ASN A 26 -4.88 -14.06 7.81
N GLU A 27 -4.82 -14.69 8.97
CA GLU A 27 -5.72 -15.79 9.35
C GLU A 27 -7.22 -15.41 9.33
N ASN A 28 -7.54 -14.12 9.44
CA ASN A 28 -8.90 -13.60 9.40
C ASN A 28 -9.38 -13.23 7.97
N GLY A 29 -8.58 -13.53 6.95
CA GLY A 29 -8.91 -13.21 5.56
C GLY A 29 -8.73 -11.73 5.19
N SER A 30 -8.06 -10.94 6.02
CA SER A 30 -7.79 -9.52 5.80
C SER A 30 -6.38 -9.28 5.28
N ILE A 31 -6.20 -8.24 4.45
CA ILE A 31 -4.88 -7.82 4.01
C ILE A 31 -4.11 -7.24 5.20
N GLU A 32 -2.90 -7.78 5.43
CA GLU A 32 -2.02 -7.31 6.48
C GLU A 32 -0.55 -7.42 6.06
N TYR A 33 0.11 -6.28 5.86
CA TYR A 33 1.55 -6.21 5.74
C TYR A 33 2.13 -6.01 7.14
N THR A 34 2.82 -6.99 7.68
CA THR A 34 3.38 -6.93 9.04
C THR A 34 4.76 -7.58 9.10
N GLU A 35 5.64 -6.99 9.89
CA GLU A 35 6.98 -7.53 10.13
C GLU A 35 7.53 -7.02 11.46
N VAL A 36 8.40 -7.83 12.08
CA VAL A 36 9.26 -7.41 13.19
C VAL A 36 10.67 -7.20 12.63
N VAL A 37 11.12 -5.95 12.65
CA VAL A 37 12.43 -5.56 12.12
C VAL A 37 13.41 -5.34 13.26
N GLN A 38 14.59 -5.96 13.20
CA GLN A 38 15.66 -5.76 14.14
C GLN A 38 16.48 -4.51 13.79
N VAL A 39 16.81 -3.71 14.81
CA VAL A 39 17.67 -2.52 14.69
C VAL A 39 18.57 -2.50 15.93
N ASP A 40 19.66 -3.24 15.83
CA ASP A 40 20.54 -3.47 16.98
C ASP A 40 21.08 -2.16 17.58
N SER A 41 21.25 -2.18 18.90
CA SER A 41 21.83 -1.07 19.68
C SER A 41 21.03 0.24 19.67
N VAL A 42 19.75 0.21 19.28
CA VAL A 42 18.85 1.38 19.30
C VAL A 42 17.79 1.20 20.39
N SER A 43 17.59 2.22 21.23
CA SER A 43 16.55 2.19 22.27
C SER A 43 15.15 2.33 21.68
N GLU A 44 14.13 1.87 22.40
CA GLU A 44 12.73 2.04 22.02
C GLU A 44 12.35 3.52 21.84
N GLN A 45 12.88 4.40 22.67
CA GLN A 45 12.63 5.84 22.59
C GLN A 45 13.21 6.45 21.32
N GLN A 46 14.41 6.03 20.91
CA GLN A 46 15.01 6.47 19.64
C GLN A 46 14.22 5.94 18.44
N LEU A 47 13.82 4.67 18.47
CA LEU A 47 12.97 4.08 17.41
C LEU A 47 11.63 4.80 17.32
N TYR A 48 11.01 5.10 18.46
CA TYR A 48 9.74 5.83 18.50
C TYR A 48 9.88 7.25 17.93
N SER A 49 10.97 7.96 18.25
CA SER A 49 11.27 9.27 17.67
C SER A 49 11.44 9.20 16.14
N ARG A 50 12.12 8.16 15.63
CA ARG A 50 12.25 7.92 14.18
C ARG A 50 10.90 7.60 13.55
N ALA A 51 10.04 6.82 14.19
CA ALA A 51 8.69 6.51 13.70
C ALA A 51 7.82 7.77 13.61
N ARG A 52 7.90 8.67 14.61
CA ARG A 52 7.21 9.97 14.56
C ARG A 52 7.72 10.85 13.41
N LEU A 53 9.03 10.89 13.21
CA LEU A 53 9.66 11.62 12.11
C LEU A 53 9.22 11.07 10.75
N PHE A 54 9.18 9.74 10.61
CA PHE A 54 8.66 9.09 9.41
C PHE A 54 7.22 9.55 9.12
N VAL A 55 6.32 9.50 10.11
CA VAL A 55 4.92 9.93 9.94
C VAL A 55 4.83 11.41 9.57
N ALA A 56 5.65 12.26 10.20
CA ALA A 56 5.68 13.69 9.88
C ALA A 56 6.08 13.98 8.42
N ASN A 57 6.95 13.15 7.84
CA ASN A 57 7.42 13.31 6.46
C ASN A 57 6.51 12.61 5.44
N ALA A 58 6.00 11.41 5.78
CA ALA A 58 5.15 10.63 4.89
C ALA A 58 3.76 11.26 4.67
N PHE A 59 3.28 12.08 5.60
CA PHE A 59 1.96 12.70 5.54
C PHE A 59 2.04 14.22 5.56
N LYS A 60 1.20 14.88 4.74
CA LYS A 60 1.14 16.36 4.69
C LYS A 60 0.74 17.00 6.02
N SER A 61 -0.02 16.29 6.84
CA SER A 61 -0.42 16.71 8.18
C SER A 61 -0.38 15.50 9.10
N ALA A 62 0.67 15.36 9.88
CA ALA A 62 0.84 14.28 10.83
C ALA A 62 -0.27 14.32 11.91
N THR A 63 -0.67 15.52 12.34
CA THR A 63 -1.70 15.70 13.36
C THR A 63 -3.06 15.16 12.91
N ASP A 64 -3.43 15.38 11.62
CA ASP A 64 -4.75 14.96 11.10
C ASP A 64 -4.83 13.45 10.84
N VAL A 65 -3.69 12.78 10.65
CA VAL A 65 -3.63 11.34 10.37
C VAL A 65 -3.37 10.49 11.61
N THR A 66 -2.78 11.07 12.66
CA THR A 66 -2.45 10.34 13.89
C THR A 66 -3.72 10.09 14.70
N GLN A 67 -4.03 8.81 14.94
CA GLN A 67 -5.18 8.38 15.73
C GLN A 67 -4.82 8.06 17.18
N LEU A 68 -3.61 7.58 17.41
CA LEU A 68 -3.06 7.29 18.72
C LEU A 68 -1.56 7.56 18.71
N GLU A 69 -1.10 8.27 19.71
CA GLU A 69 0.30 8.49 20.02
C GLU A 69 0.49 8.19 21.50
N ASP A 70 1.02 7.00 21.80
CA ASP A 70 1.26 6.53 23.17
C ASP A 70 2.76 6.41 23.41
N ALA A 71 3.30 7.40 24.09
CA ALA A 71 4.71 7.44 24.47
C ALA A 71 5.06 6.44 25.59
N ALA A 72 4.08 5.99 26.39
CA ALA A 72 4.33 5.03 27.46
C ALA A 72 4.55 3.61 26.92
N THR A 73 3.86 3.25 25.84
CA THR A 73 4.03 1.95 25.17
C THR A 73 4.84 2.05 23.87
N PHE A 74 5.35 3.24 23.53
CA PHE A 74 6.06 3.52 22.28
C PHE A 74 5.29 3.05 21.04
N THR A 75 3.98 3.31 21.05
CA THR A 75 3.05 2.89 20.00
C THR A 75 2.50 4.11 19.27
N LEU A 76 2.50 4.05 17.94
CA LEU A 76 1.93 5.07 17.05
C LEU A 76 0.95 4.41 16.10
N VAL A 77 -0.27 4.97 15.99
CA VAL A 77 -1.30 4.52 15.06
C VAL A 77 -1.73 5.69 14.20
N THR A 78 -1.63 5.52 12.89
CA THR A 78 -2.04 6.53 11.92
C THR A 78 -2.99 5.96 10.89
N LYS A 79 -3.73 6.85 10.22
CA LYS A 79 -4.60 6.51 9.10
C LYS A 79 -4.15 7.28 7.87
N GLY A 80 -3.70 6.55 6.85
CA GLY A 80 -3.26 7.12 5.59
C GLY A 80 -4.29 7.01 4.49
N ASN A 81 -4.08 7.80 3.43
CA ASN A 81 -4.87 7.76 2.22
C ASN A 81 -3.94 7.80 1.01
N LEU A 82 -4.09 6.84 0.10
CA LEU A 82 -3.38 6.74 -1.16
C LEU A 82 -4.32 7.19 -2.29
N PRO A 83 -4.11 8.36 -2.90
CA PRO A 83 -4.94 8.82 -4.02
C PRO A 83 -4.87 7.85 -5.20
N ARG A 84 -6.00 7.62 -5.87
CA ARG A 84 -6.09 6.79 -7.07
C ARG A 84 -6.55 7.61 -8.26
N PHE A 85 -5.99 7.30 -9.41
CA PHE A 85 -6.31 7.99 -10.64
C PHE A 85 -6.61 6.98 -11.74
N TYR A 86 -7.67 7.24 -12.49
CA TYR A 86 -7.92 6.57 -13.75
C TYR A 86 -7.25 7.37 -14.87
N SER A 87 -6.60 6.68 -15.76
CA SER A 87 -6.05 7.27 -16.96
C SER A 87 -6.82 6.72 -18.16
N ASN A 88 -7.45 7.59 -18.91
CA ASN A 88 -7.88 7.30 -20.27
C ASN A 88 -6.96 8.08 -21.23
N PRO A 89 -6.99 7.82 -22.56
CA PRO A 89 -6.10 8.48 -23.51
C PRO A 89 -6.18 10.00 -23.52
N PHE A 90 -7.25 10.58 -22.97
CA PHE A 90 -7.55 12.01 -23.04
C PHE A 90 -7.47 12.73 -21.68
N ASN A 91 -7.68 11.99 -20.57
CA ASN A 91 -7.77 12.61 -19.25
C ASN A 91 -7.31 11.70 -18.10
N LYS A 92 -6.66 12.31 -17.11
CA LYS A 92 -6.40 11.69 -15.80
C LYS A 92 -7.53 12.10 -14.86
N THR A 93 -8.41 11.17 -14.56
CA THR A 93 -9.57 11.40 -13.68
C THR A 93 -9.26 10.86 -12.28
N GLN A 94 -9.64 11.60 -11.25
CA GLN A 94 -9.51 11.14 -9.87
C GLN A 94 -10.46 9.95 -9.64
N GLY A 95 -9.89 8.83 -9.22
CA GLY A 95 -10.58 7.56 -8.99
C GLY A 95 -10.72 7.22 -7.51
N GLY A 96 -10.93 8.23 -6.66
CA GLY A 96 -11.03 8.03 -5.23
C GLY A 96 -9.66 7.87 -4.54
N TYR A 97 -9.65 7.15 -3.44
CA TYR A 97 -8.44 6.87 -2.65
C TYR A 97 -8.56 5.52 -1.93
N VAL A 98 -7.43 4.92 -1.60
CA VAL A 98 -7.39 3.77 -0.68
C VAL A 98 -6.97 4.28 0.69
N SER A 99 -7.85 4.14 1.68
CA SER A 99 -7.50 4.36 3.08
C SER A 99 -6.81 3.14 3.64
N PHE A 100 -5.87 3.34 4.57
CA PHE A 100 -5.21 2.27 5.31
C PHE A 100 -4.91 2.71 6.73
N LYS A 101 -4.73 1.75 7.63
CA LYS A 101 -4.24 1.97 8.99
C LYS A 101 -2.79 1.51 9.07
N PHE A 102 -1.92 2.36 9.58
CA PHE A 102 -0.54 2.05 9.89
C PHE A 102 -0.32 2.05 11.39
N THR A 103 0.30 1.00 11.91
CA THR A 103 0.69 0.89 13.31
C THR A 103 2.17 0.59 13.39
N VAL A 104 2.88 1.25 14.27
CA VAL A 104 4.25 0.92 14.64
C VAL A 104 4.38 0.85 16.15
N GLN A 105 5.02 -0.19 16.64
CA GLN A 105 5.31 -0.40 18.05
C GLN A 105 6.80 -0.68 18.22
N CYS A 106 7.46 0.12 19.06
CA CYS A 106 8.90 0.04 19.29
C CYS A 106 9.21 -0.67 20.59
N ARG A 107 10.31 -1.43 20.59
CA ARG A 107 10.91 -2.08 21.74
C ARG A 107 12.45 -1.95 21.63
N PRO A 108 13.22 -2.19 22.69
CA PRO A 108 14.68 -2.15 22.59
C PRO A 108 15.19 -3.05 21.47
N GLY A 109 15.96 -2.49 20.54
CA GLY A 109 16.60 -3.23 19.44
C GLY A 109 15.67 -3.71 18.32
N ARG A 110 14.37 -3.37 18.32
CA ARG A 110 13.42 -3.80 17.28
C ARG A 110 12.16 -2.97 17.26
N TYR A 111 11.46 -3.01 16.14
CA TYR A 111 10.09 -2.52 16.04
C TYR A 111 9.23 -3.49 15.25
N LYS A 112 7.93 -3.47 15.51
CA LYS A 112 6.91 -4.14 14.69
C LYS A 112 6.10 -3.07 13.98
N TYR A 113 5.85 -3.26 12.69
CA TYR A 113 4.84 -2.48 11.97
C TYR A 113 3.73 -3.36 11.46
N SER A 114 2.56 -2.76 11.22
CA SER A 114 1.48 -3.34 10.44
C SER A 114 0.77 -2.29 9.60
N VAL A 115 0.41 -2.67 8.36
CA VAL A 115 -0.46 -1.89 7.48
C VAL A 115 -1.69 -2.73 7.19
N THR A 116 -2.85 -2.23 7.59
CA THR A 116 -4.13 -2.95 7.55
C THR A 116 -5.25 -2.04 7.04
N ASP A 117 -6.48 -2.57 7.00
CA ASP A 117 -7.71 -1.81 6.69
C ASP A 117 -7.65 -1.09 5.32
N LEU A 118 -7.14 -1.80 4.30
CA LEU A 118 -7.04 -1.26 2.94
C LEU A 118 -8.42 -1.23 2.28
N ILE A 119 -9.02 -0.04 2.24
CA ILE A 119 -10.38 0.17 1.76
C ILE A 119 -10.39 1.27 0.69
N HIS A 120 -10.86 0.94 -0.52
CA HIS A 120 -11.06 1.93 -1.57
C HIS A 120 -12.34 2.71 -1.33
N LYS A 121 -12.23 4.03 -1.34
CA LYS A 121 -13.30 4.98 -1.12
C LYS A 121 -13.39 5.96 -2.29
N GLN A 122 -14.60 6.39 -2.57
CA GLN A 122 -14.92 7.43 -3.51
C GLN A 122 -14.23 8.75 -3.15
N SER A 123 -13.90 9.56 -4.14
CA SER A 123 -13.47 10.95 -3.93
C SER A 123 -14.64 11.80 -3.45
N ALA A 124 -14.39 12.71 -2.51
CA ALA A 124 -15.40 13.64 -2.00
C ALA A 124 -16.01 14.55 -3.09
N VAL A 125 -15.28 14.77 -4.20
CA VAL A 125 -15.74 15.59 -5.33
C VAL A 125 -16.39 14.76 -6.45
N SER A 126 -16.42 13.44 -6.32
CA SER A 126 -17.04 12.55 -7.32
C SER A 126 -18.55 12.53 -7.14
N THR A 127 -19.28 12.72 -8.24
CA THR A 127 -20.74 12.51 -8.30
C THR A 127 -21.10 11.06 -8.62
N ILE A 128 -20.12 10.23 -8.95
CA ILE A 128 -20.28 8.82 -9.31
C ILE A 128 -19.97 7.99 -8.06
N HIS A 129 -20.87 7.07 -7.73
CA HIS A 129 -20.65 6.11 -6.64
C HIS A 129 -19.66 5.02 -7.10
N ASP A 130 -18.34 5.30 -6.98
CA ASP A 130 -17.26 4.43 -7.42
C ASP A 130 -16.44 3.82 -6.25
N SER A 131 -17.03 3.72 -5.05
CA SER A 131 -16.39 3.05 -3.91
C SER A 131 -16.25 1.56 -4.17
N GLY A 132 -15.01 1.07 -4.23
CA GLY A 132 -14.71 -0.35 -4.45
C GLY A 132 -14.76 -1.21 -3.20
N GLY A 133 -14.78 -0.60 -2.01
CA GLY A 133 -14.78 -1.33 -0.74
C GLY A 133 -13.41 -1.93 -0.39
N VAL A 134 -13.42 -3.03 0.36
CA VAL A 134 -12.19 -3.71 0.78
C VAL A 134 -11.44 -4.32 -0.41
N LEU A 135 -10.11 -4.22 -0.40
CA LEU A 135 -9.29 -4.64 -1.54
C LEU A 135 -9.24 -6.18 -1.73
N THR A 136 -9.72 -6.97 -0.77
CA THR A 136 -9.90 -8.41 -0.94
C THR A 136 -11.03 -8.77 -1.92
N ASN A 137 -12.01 -7.88 -2.14
CA ASN A 137 -13.15 -8.14 -3.03
C ASN A 137 -12.69 -8.41 -4.46
N GLU A 138 -13.17 -9.46 -5.09
CA GLU A 138 -12.95 -9.72 -6.52
C GLU A 138 -13.67 -8.71 -7.41
N VAL A 139 -14.88 -8.33 -6.99
CA VAL A 139 -15.72 -7.33 -7.66
C VAL A 139 -15.87 -6.13 -6.73
N PRO A 140 -15.73 -4.89 -7.24
CA PRO A 140 -15.91 -3.71 -6.39
C PRO A 140 -17.35 -3.59 -5.90
N ASP A 141 -17.55 -3.07 -4.68
CA ASP A 141 -18.86 -2.92 -4.01
C ASP A 141 -19.85 -2.10 -4.85
N CYS A 142 -19.37 -1.08 -5.56
CA CYS A 142 -20.20 -0.26 -6.44
C CYS A 142 -20.59 -0.95 -7.78
N GLY A 143 -20.11 -2.18 -7.99
CA GLY A 143 -20.37 -2.95 -9.19
C GLY A 143 -19.51 -2.56 -10.41
N ARG A 144 -19.49 -3.46 -11.41
CA ARG A 144 -18.65 -3.35 -12.62
C ARG A 144 -18.98 -2.19 -13.54
N LEU A 145 -20.20 -1.65 -13.43
CA LEU A 145 -20.64 -0.50 -14.25
C LEU A 145 -20.00 0.79 -13.76
N ASN A 146 -19.92 1.00 -12.45
CA ASN A 146 -19.33 2.20 -11.84
C ASN A 146 -17.81 2.10 -11.74
N LEU A 147 -17.27 0.89 -11.47
CA LEU A 147 -15.85 0.62 -11.41
C LEU A 147 -15.50 -0.65 -12.18
N PRO A 148 -15.09 -0.53 -13.47
CA PRO A 148 -14.74 -1.69 -14.30
C PRO A 148 -13.65 -2.55 -13.68
N LEU A 149 -13.72 -3.88 -13.82
CA LEU A 149 -12.75 -4.83 -13.26
C LEU A 149 -11.31 -4.53 -13.64
N LYS A 150 -11.06 -4.02 -14.85
CA LYS A 150 -9.71 -3.60 -15.26
C LYS A 150 -9.18 -2.47 -14.40
N SER A 151 -10.02 -1.49 -14.07
CA SER A 151 -9.68 -0.38 -13.19
C SER A 151 -9.51 -0.86 -11.75
N TRP A 152 -10.39 -1.74 -11.29
CA TRP A 152 -10.29 -2.35 -9.95
C TRP A 152 -8.98 -3.12 -9.75
N LYS A 153 -8.60 -3.96 -10.72
CA LYS A 153 -7.30 -4.65 -10.68
C LYS A 153 -6.12 -3.67 -10.67
N ARG A 154 -6.19 -2.59 -11.46
CA ARG A 154 -5.15 -1.55 -11.46
C ARG A 154 -5.02 -0.87 -10.09
N ILE A 155 -6.14 -0.54 -9.44
CA ILE A 155 -6.15 0.03 -8.08
C ILE A 155 -5.41 -0.91 -7.12
N LYS A 156 -5.71 -2.20 -7.14
CA LYS A 156 -5.05 -3.20 -6.30
C LYS A 156 -3.54 -3.24 -6.53
N VAL A 157 -3.10 -3.35 -7.80
CA VAL A 157 -1.67 -3.39 -8.15
C VAL A 157 -0.95 -2.11 -7.71
N GLN A 158 -1.54 -0.95 -7.99
CA GLN A 158 -0.95 0.33 -7.56
C GLN A 158 -0.88 0.44 -6.04
N THR A 159 -1.90 -0.06 -5.34
CA THR A 159 -1.92 -0.01 -3.87
C THR A 159 -0.84 -0.90 -3.27
N ASP A 160 -0.70 -2.13 -3.76
CA ASP A 160 0.35 -3.04 -3.32
C ASP A 160 1.75 -2.42 -3.51
N HIS A 161 2.00 -1.87 -4.71
CA HIS A 161 3.25 -1.19 -5.01
C HIS A 161 3.51 0.00 -4.06
N ASP A 162 2.53 0.88 -3.85
CA ASP A 162 2.67 2.07 -3.01
C ASP A 162 2.88 1.69 -1.53
N ILE A 163 2.24 0.61 -1.04
CA ILE A 163 2.47 0.11 0.32
C ILE A 163 3.89 -0.44 0.48
N HIS A 164 4.43 -1.14 -0.52
CA HIS A 164 5.82 -1.58 -0.47
C HIS A 164 6.79 -0.39 -0.42
N LEU A 165 6.59 0.65 -1.24
CA LEU A 165 7.39 1.87 -1.18
C LEU A 165 7.31 2.55 0.20
N PHE A 166 6.10 2.65 0.77
CA PHE A 166 5.88 3.21 2.11
C PHE A 166 6.62 2.41 3.19
N ILE A 167 6.61 1.08 3.10
CA ILE A 167 7.33 0.19 4.02
C ILE A 167 8.86 0.34 3.86
N ASP A 168 9.36 0.44 2.63
CA ASP A 168 10.78 0.62 2.36
C ASP A 168 11.30 1.95 2.91
N GLU A 169 10.53 3.03 2.75
CA GLU A 169 10.83 4.34 3.33
C GLU A 169 10.82 4.30 4.87
N LEU A 170 9.83 3.61 5.47
CA LEU A 170 9.81 3.35 6.90
C LEU A 170 11.10 2.65 7.35
N LYS A 171 11.48 1.56 6.70
CA LYS A 171 12.69 0.79 7.06
C LYS A 171 13.96 1.61 6.96
N GLN A 172 14.09 2.46 5.94
CA GLN A 172 15.22 3.38 5.80
C GLN A 172 15.27 4.41 6.94
N THR A 173 14.14 5.02 7.27
CA THR A 173 14.03 5.98 8.37
C THR A 173 14.34 5.33 9.71
N MET A 174 13.78 4.15 9.97
CA MET A 174 13.99 3.41 11.22
C MET A 174 15.44 2.95 11.38
N ALA A 175 16.13 2.63 10.29
CA ALA A 175 17.57 2.32 10.31
C ALA A 175 18.46 3.55 10.52
N GLY A 176 17.89 4.77 10.52
CA GLY A 176 18.67 6.03 10.61
C GLY A 176 19.45 6.37 9.34
N LYS A 177 19.05 5.81 8.19
CA LYS A 177 19.68 6.03 6.89
C LYS A 177 18.96 7.09 6.05
N ALA A 178 17.80 7.57 6.51
CA ALA A 178 17.11 8.65 5.83
C ALA A 178 17.93 9.94 6.03
N ASP A 179 18.52 10.43 4.95
CA ASP A 179 19.15 11.73 4.90
C ASP A 179 18.07 12.81 4.99
N PHE A 180 17.78 13.27 6.19
CA PHE A 180 16.98 14.48 6.43
C PHE A 180 17.85 15.74 6.37
N SER A 181 19.00 15.67 5.71
CA SER A 181 19.87 16.81 5.45
C SER A 181 19.21 17.75 4.43
N GLY A 182 18.10 18.37 4.81
CA GLY A 182 17.75 19.68 4.31
C GLY A 182 18.85 20.61 4.80
N ASN A 183 19.86 20.83 3.95
CA ASN A 183 20.82 21.90 3.98
C ASN A 183 21.05 22.52 5.38
N ASP A 184 21.69 21.74 6.29
CA ASP A 184 22.05 22.17 7.65
C ASP A 184 23.23 23.16 7.58
N ASN A 185 22.99 24.34 7.03
CA ASN A 185 23.80 25.52 7.27
C ASN A 185 23.18 26.32 8.41
N TRP A 186 23.48 25.92 9.64
CA TRP A 186 23.27 26.72 10.85
C TRP A 186 24.34 27.81 10.93
#